data_a50c413055029341f91482856c5cefb0
#
_entry.id   a50c413055029341f91482856c5cefb0
#
_cell.length_a   1.000
_cell.length_b   1.000
_cell.length_c   1.000
_cell.angle_alpha   90.00
_cell.angle_beta   90.00
_cell.angle_gamma   90.00
#
_symmetry.space_group_name_H-M   'P 1'
#
loop_
_entity.id
_entity.type
_entity.pdbx_description
1 polymer ?
#
loop_
_entity_poly.entity_id
_entity_poly.type
_entity_poly.pdbx_seq_one_letter_code
_entity_poly.pdbx_strand_id
1 'polypeptide(L)'
;MEKTRLSLYHLGKILFGQCAELINPAMNRGLPPSLAATDPSLDYHAKGIDIATAAYVAELGYLANPVSTHIQSAEMHNQAVKYVLHFLIIDVLMLIYLSSLALISARATINSLEVLSILISSYLYALCQGLTFCISYLILSRNFIALALDLRSLQHEFHEGLIKIASEEFSNAFGSTLSENDSIPIKAKVVSVLHETFDATSTMDAAERMQKVAASSTIPLLDFFTGPSFSNPSLLSFALTSIPTFRSRVASRAYFLLDNLRRDYLSGVRGAAPASRHLNRTRPVYEFVRLTLGIRMHGSENYHRFVNGLGVDDVTVGQNVSLIHEVRFVLFITFAILF
;
A
#
# COMPACT_ATOMS: atom_id res chain seq x y z
N MET A 1 20.85 23.22 13.03
CA MET A 1 19.73 23.34 12.07
C MET A 1 20.06 22.80 10.68
N GLU A 2 21.22 23.10 10.06
CA GLU A 2 21.58 22.53 8.74
C GLU A 2 21.69 21.01 8.76
N LYS A 3 22.40 20.45 9.75
CA LYS A 3 22.46 18.98 9.93
C LYS A 3 21.09 18.36 10.18
N THR A 4 20.20 19.08 10.86
CA THR A 4 18.81 18.63 11.06
C THR A 4 18.05 18.55 9.75
N ARG A 5 18.13 19.59 8.90
CA ARG A 5 17.50 19.57 7.57
C ARG A 5 18.02 18.44 6.68
N LEU A 6 19.33 18.20 6.72
CA LEU A 6 19.94 17.07 6.00
C LEU A 6 19.38 15.73 6.52
N SER A 7 19.24 15.57 7.83
CA SER A 7 18.63 14.36 8.41
C SER A 7 17.16 14.20 8.00
N LEU A 8 16.38 15.28 7.99
CA LEU A 8 14.99 15.26 7.52
C LEU A 8 14.89 14.87 6.03
N TYR A 9 15.82 15.37 5.19
CA TYR A 9 15.92 14.96 3.80
C TYR A 9 16.19 13.45 3.64
N HIS A 10 17.13 12.90 4.43
CA HIS A 10 17.42 11.46 4.39
C HIS A 10 16.20 10.63 4.85
N LEU A 11 15.49 11.05 5.90
CA LEU A 11 14.24 10.42 6.30
C LEU A 11 13.20 10.46 5.17
N GLY A 12 13.05 11.60 4.51
CA GLY A 12 12.18 11.74 3.36
C GLY A 12 12.53 10.79 2.22
N LYS A 13 13.83 10.60 1.93
CA LYS A 13 14.30 9.64 0.91
C LYS A 13 13.94 8.19 1.25
N ILE A 14 14.05 7.80 2.51
CA ILE A 14 13.67 6.45 2.97
C ILE A 14 12.16 6.25 2.78
N LEU A 15 11.35 7.20 3.22
CA LEU A 15 9.90 7.12 3.09
C LEU A 15 9.44 7.09 1.62
N PHE A 16 10.07 7.90 0.77
CA PHE A 16 9.80 7.88 -0.67
C PHE A 16 10.16 6.51 -1.28
N GLY A 17 11.34 5.96 -0.95
CA GLY A 17 11.73 4.62 -1.42
C GLY A 17 10.71 3.56 -1.03
N GLN A 18 10.27 3.55 0.24
CA GLN A 18 9.24 2.63 0.72
C GLN A 18 7.89 2.84 0.03
N CYS A 19 7.51 4.08 -0.24
CA CYS A 19 6.29 4.40 -0.97
C CYS A 19 6.35 3.88 -2.42
N ALA A 20 7.46 4.10 -3.11
CA ALA A 20 7.68 3.64 -4.47
C ALA A 20 7.67 2.10 -4.56
N GLU A 21 8.30 1.40 -3.60
CA GLU A 21 8.24 -0.06 -3.51
C GLU A 21 6.81 -0.57 -3.32
N LEU A 22 6.03 0.09 -2.47
CA LEU A 22 4.64 -0.29 -2.18
C LEU A 22 3.74 -0.15 -3.42
N ILE A 23 3.91 0.93 -4.18
CA ILE A 23 3.09 1.25 -5.36
C ILE A 23 3.47 0.40 -6.58
N ASN A 24 4.72 -0.09 -6.64
CA ASN A 24 5.25 -0.84 -7.78
C ASN A 24 4.90 -2.34 -7.68
N PRO A 25 4.13 -2.92 -8.60
CA PRO A 25 3.72 -4.33 -8.56
C PRO A 25 4.89 -5.31 -8.66
N ALA A 26 6.03 -4.91 -9.23
CA ALA A 26 7.24 -5.75 -9.27
C ALA A 26 7.91 -5.90 -7.91
N MET A 27 7.64 -5.01 -6.95
CA MET A 27 8.30 -4.95 -5.64
C MET A 27 7.35 -5.21 -4.47
N ASN A 28 6.05 -5.01 -4.65
CA ASN A 28 5.03 -5.06 -3.60
C ASN A 28 4.46 -6.47 -3.33
N ARG A 29 5.09 -7.53 -3.87
CA ARG A 29 4.72 -8.93 -3.63
C ARG A 29 3.28 -9.27 -4.00
N GLY A 30 2.88 -8.98 -5.22
CA GLY A 30 1.60 -9.41 -5.79
C GLY A 30 0.41 -8.50 -5.47
N LEU A 31 0.62 -7.31 -4.92
CA LEU A 31 -0.42 -6.28 -4.90
C LEU A 31 -0.62 -5.67 -6.29
N PRO A 32 -1.81 -5.15 -6.57
CA PRO A 32 -2.07 -4.45 -7.83
C PRO A 32 -1.20 -3.19 -7.99
N PRO A 33 -0.89 -2.79 -9.23
CA PRO A 33 -0.19 -1.54 -9.51
C PRO A 33 -0.98 -0.36 -8.94
N SER A 34 -0.27 0.67 -8.48
CA SER A 34 -0.85 1.88 -7.88
C SER A 34 -1.83 1.59 -6.73
N LEU A 35 -1.75 0.42 -6.10
CA LEU A 35 -2.65 -0.02 -5.03
C LEU A 35 -4.13 0.01 -5.44
N ALA A 36 -4.41 -0.37 -6.68
CA ALA A 36 -5.76 -0.42 -7.23
C ALA A 36 -6.65 -1.38 -6.42
N ALA A 37 -7.76 -0.89 -5.90
CA ALA A 37 -8.72 -1.72 -5.17
C ALA A 37 -9.67 -2.48 -6.10
N THR A 38 -9.82 -1.98 -7.31
CA THR A 38 -10.61 -2.55 -8.41
C THR A 38 -9.71 -3.02 -9.56
N ASP A 39 -10.19 -3.02 -10.78
CA ASP A 39 -9.39 -3.46 -11.92
C ASP A 39 -8.28 -2.44 -12.24
N PRO A 40 -7.03 -2.89 -12.38
CA PRO A 40 -5.89 -2.00 -12.59
C PRO A 40 -5.97 -1.13 -13.85
N SER A 41 -6.73 -1.54 -14.86
CA SER A 41 -6.97 -0.73 -16.07
C SER A 41 -7.85 0.50 -15.80
N LEU A 42 -8.64 0.47 -14.72
CA LEU A 42 -9.61 1.51 -14.36
C LEU A 42 -9.22 2.30 -13.11
N ASP A 43 -8.22 1.85 -12.36
CA ASP A 43 -7.90 2.39 -11.03
C ASP A 43 -6.41 2.72 -10.89
N TYR A 44 -6.09 4.00 -10.97
CA TYR A 44 -4.74 4.55 -10.76
C TYR A 44 -4.57 5.22 -9.39
N HIS A 45 -5.23 4.70 -8.38
CA HIS A 45 -5.40 5.28 -7.05
C HIS A 45 -4.17 5.99 -6.47
N ALA A 46 -3.05 5.30 -6.31
CA ALA A 46 -1.84 5.85 -5.67
C ALA A 46 -0.88 6.55 -6.65
N LYS A 47 -1.23 6.71 -7.93
CA LYS A 47 -0.33 7.36 -8.91
C LYS A 47 -0.01 8.79 -8.55
N GLY A 48 -0.98 9.55 -8.05
CA GLY A 48 -0.78 10.92 -7.58
C GLY A 48 0.13 10.99 -6.36
N ILE A 49 0.10 9.99 -5.48
CA ILE A 49 0.96 9.91 -4.30
C ILE A 49 2.42 9.67 -4.71
N ASP A 50 2.69 8.81 -5.69
CA ASP A 50 4.02 8.57 -6.24
C ASP A 50 4.67 9.87 -6.73
N ILE A 51 3.93 10.66 -7.51
CA ILE A 51 4.38 11.95 -8.03
C ILE A 51 4.59 12.97 -6.89
N ALA A 52 3.63 13.07 -5.96
CA ALA A 52 3.67 14.04 -4.87
C ALA A 52 4.84 13.76 -3.91
N THR A 53 5.06 12.50 -3.53
CA THR A 53 6.17 12.13 -2.62
C THR A 53 7.53 12.38 -3.25
N ALA A 54 7.69 12.20 -4.56
CA ALA A 54 8.91 12.57 -5.29
C ALA A 54 9.16 14.09 -5.23
N ALA A 55 8.12 14.92 -5.42
CA ALA A 55 8.20 16.37 -5.32
C ALA A 55 8.60 16.82 -3.90
N TYR A 56 7.99 16.25 -2.86
CA TYR A 56 8.31 16.57 -1.46
C TYR A 56 9.77 16.24 -1.12
N VAL A 57 10.30 15.12 -1.61
CA VAL A 57 11.70 14.78 -1.40
C VAL A 57 12.62 15.74 -2.14
N ALA A 58 12.28 16.17 -3.34
CA ALA A 58 13.04 17.18 -4.07
C ALA A 58 13.07 18.51 -3.31
N GLU A 59 11.94 18.94 -2.75
CA GLU A 59 11.84 20.15 -1.93
C GLU A 59 12.65 20.03 -0.63
N LEU A 60 12.59 18.89 0.07
CA LEU A 60 13.45 18.62 1.24
C LEU A 60 14.94 18.72 0.89
N GLY A 61 15.35 18.22 -0.29
CA GLY A 61 16.71 18.34 -0.78
C GLY A 61 17.12 19.79 -1.02
N TYR A 62 16.23 20.60 -1.60
CA TYR A 62 16.44 22.04 -1.76
C TYR A 62 16.58 22.75 -0.41
N LEU A 63 15.69 22.50 0.54
CA LEU A 63 15.71 23.07 1.88
C LEU A 63 16.92 22.63 2.72
N ALA A 64 17.54 21.52 2.39
CA ALA A 64 18.75 21.02 3.06
C ALA A 64 20.03 21.80 2.72
N ASN A 65 19.99 22.67 1.70
CA ASN A 65 21.15 23.50 1.33
C ASN A 65 21.60 24.39 2.49
N PRO A 66 22.92 24.59 2.65
CA PRO A 66 23.47 25.46 3.69
C PRO A 66 23.12 26.93 3.42
N VAL A 67 22.73 27.65 4.47
CA VAL A 67 22.46 29.09 4.38
C VAL A 67 23.72 29.92 4.55
N SER A 68 24.81 29.33 5.07
CA SER A 68 26.08 29.97 5.30
C SER A 68 26.81 30.41 4.02
N THR A 69 26.42 29.89 2.86
CA THR A 69 26.95 30.31 1.55
C THR A 69 26.43 31.67 1.09
N HIS A 70 25.44 32.24 1.76
CA HIS A 70 24.80 33.50 1.43
C HIS A 70 25.04 34.59 2.50
N ILE A 71 26.20 34.56 3.11
CA ILE A 71 26.59 35.53 4.14
C ILE A 71 26.77 36.90 3.47
N GLN A 72 26.05 37.91 4.01
CA GLN A 72 26.22 39.30 3.64
C GLN A 72 26.73 40.09 4.85
N SER A 73 27.69 40.99 4.59
CA SER A 73 28.17 41.95 5.58
C SER A 73 27.26 43.18 5.61
N ALA A 74 26.76 43.54 6.76
CA ALA A 74 25.90 44.71 6.96
C ALA A 74 26.42 45.49 8.17
N GLU A 75 26.10 46.78 8.23
CA GLU A 75 26.37 47.70 9.34
C GLU A 75 27.71 47.45 10.06
N MET A 76 28.68 48.34 9.87
CA MET A 76 30.02 48.25 10.45
C MET A 76 30.73 46.91 10.25
N HIS A 77 30.52 46.24 9.11
CA HIS A 77 31.03 44.92 8.78
C HIS A 77 30.53 43.78 9.72
N ASN A 78 29.43 43.96 10.41
CA ASN A 78 28.80 42.90 11.19
C ASN A 78 28.13 41.92 10.25
N GLN A 79 28.47 40.64 10.43
CA GLN A 79 27.82 39.56 9.69
C GLN A 79 26.42 39.29 10.25
N ALA A 80 25.47 38.90 9.40
CA ALA A 80 24.11 38.57 9.78
C ALA A 80 23.96 37.34 10.72
N VAL A 81 25.08 36.83 11.23
CA VAL A 81 25.18 35.66 12.14
C VAL A 81 25.20 36.05 13.63
N LYS A 82 25.20 37.33 13.95
CA LYS A 82 25.38 37.76 15.36
C LYS A 82 24.18 37.34 16.24
N TYR A 83 24.51 36.64 17.31
CA TYR A 83 23.64 36.54 18.49
C TYR A 83 23.57 37.92 19.16
N VAL A 84 22.42 38.56 19.04
CA VAL A 84 22.21 39.81 19.79
C VAL A 84 21.89 39.45 21.24
N LEU A 85 22.91 39.51 22.07
CA LEU A 85 22.75 39.65 23.50
C LEU A 85 22.85 41.15 23.78
N HIS A 86 21.75 41.90 23.65
CA HIS A 86 21.47 43.06 24.46
C HIS A 86 20.07 43.65 24.23
N PHE A 87 19.37 43.86 25.32
CA PHE A 87 18.20 44.61 25.47
C PHE A 87 18.43 46.08 25.09
N LEU A 88 17.74 46.57 24.11
CA LEU A 88 17.19 47.94 24.02
C LEU A 88 16.88 48.31 22.54
N ILE A 89 15.68 48.77 22.29
CA ILE A 89 15.12 49.30 21.06
C ILE A 89 14.31 48.27 20.24
N ILE A 90 13.01 48.22 20.50
CA ILE A 90 12.06 47.25 20.00
C ILE A 90 11.94 47.23 18.46
N ASP A 91 12.09 48.37 17.78
CA ASP A 91 11.85 48.44 16.32
C ASP A 91 13.06 48.01 15.48
N VAL A 92 14.29 48.24 15.93
CA VAL A 92 15.51 47.78 15.26
C VAL A 92 15.72 46.27 15.48
N LEU A 93 15.30 45.76 16.65
CA LEU A 93 15.33 44.32 16.96
C LEU A 93 14.46 43.50 16.02
N MET A 94 13.31 43.98 15.62
CA MET A 94 12.39 43.30 14.73
C MET A 94 13.03 43.08 13.33
N LEU A 95 13.72 44.09 12.79
CA LEU A 95 14.43 44.03 11.51
C LEU A 95 15.65 43.08 11.57
N ILE A 96 16.40 43.12 12.66
CA ILE A 96 17.57 42.25 12.86
C ILE A 96 17.17 40.81 13.07
N TYR A 97 16.04 40.52 13.77
CA TYR A 97 15.48 39.19 13.91
C TYR A 97 15.05 38.60 12.57
N LEU A 98 14.49 39.40 11.69
CA LEU A 98 13.96 38.94 10.38
C LEU A 98 15.07 38.63 9.36
N SER A 99 16.29 39.14 9.54
CA SER A 99 17.37 39.01 8.56
C SER A 99 18.56 38.19 9.02
N SER A 100 18.56 37.61 10.23
CA SER A 100 19.65 36.78 10.73
C SER A 100 19.70 35.44 9.99
N LEU A 101 20.90 34.99 9.60
CA LEU A 101 21.11 33.67 9.00
C LEU A 101 20.61 32.53 9.90
N ALA A 102 20.71 32.71 11.23
CA ALA A 102 20.16 31.74 12.19
C ALA A 102 18.65 31.63 12.06
N LEU A 103 17.95 32.77 11.89
CA LEU A 103 16.51 32.78 11.69
C LEU A 103 16.11 32.25 10.31
N ILE A 104 16.85 32.56 9.25
CA ILE A 104 16.66 31.98 7.90
C ILE A 104 16.81 30.45 7.98
N SER A 105 17.84 29.97 8.66
CA SER A 105 18.06 28.54 8.89
C SER A 105 16.92 27.91 9.72
N ALA A 106 16.40 28.62 10.71
CA ALA A 106 15.26 28.17 11.51
C ALA A 106 13.98 28.05 10.68
N ARG A 107 13.66 29.07 9.88
CA ARG A 107 12.49 29.03 8.97
C ARG A 107 12.60 27.89 7.95
N ALA A 108 13.78 27.73 7.34
CA ALA A 108 14.00 26.60 6.42
C ALA A 108 13.85 25.25 7.11
N THR A 109 14.22 25.14 8.40
CA THR A 109 14.00 23.90 9.18
C THR A 109 12.53 23.65 9.49
N ILE A 110 11.76 24.68 9.82
CA ILE A 110 10.30 24.60 10.03
C ILE A 110 9.63 24.14 8.73
N ASN A 111 9.97 24.77 7.59
CA ASN A 111 9.45 24.37 6.30
C ASN A 111 9.82 22.90 5.96
N SER A 112 11.04 22.46 6.29
CA SER A 112 11.43 21.06 6.09
C SER A 112 10.60 20.09 6.94
N LEU A 113 10.26 20.45 8.18
CA LEU A 113 9.37 19.66 9.03
C LEU A 113 7.96 19.58 8.43
N GLU A 114 7.45 20.68 7.90
CA GLU A 114 6.14 20.75 7.26
C GLU A 114 6.08 19.83 6.03
N VAL A 115 7.05 19.96 5.12
CA VAL A 115 7.12 19.13 3.91
C VAL A 115 7.29 17.64 4.26
N LEU A 116 8.18 17.31 5.21
CA LEU A 116 8.34 15.92 5.65
C LEU A 116 7.04 15.37 6.22
N SER A 117 6.28 16.19 6.86
CA SER A 117 5.04 15.79 7.50
C SER A 117 3.92 15.50 6.49
N ILE A 118 3.81 16.26 5.41
CA ILE A 118 2.89 15.96 4.31
C ILE A 118 3.31 14.65 3.62
N LEU A 119 4.62 14.44 3.45
CA LEU A 119 5.16 13.19 2.92
C LEU A 119 4.79 11.99 3.81
N ILE A 120 4.94 12.12 5.14
CA ILE A 120 4.52 11.07 6.10
C ILE A 120 3.02 10.81 6.00
N SER A 121 2.19 11.83 5.86
CA SER A 121 0.74 11.69 5.73
C SER A 121 0.36 10.98 4.44
N SER A 122 1.02 11.29 3.32
CA SER A 122 0.85 10.62 2.03
C SER A 122 1.25 9.15 2.11
N TYR A 123 2.38 8.85 2.74
CA TYR A 123 2.84 7.50 2.96
C TYR A 123 1.91 6.71 3.87
N LEU A 124 1.43 7.30 4.97
CA LEU A 124 0.48 6.67 5.88
C LEU A 124 -0.85 6.34 5.20
N TYR A 125 -1.33 7.25 4.34
CA TYR A 125 -2.52 7.01 3.53
C TYR A 125 -2.32 5.81 2.59
N ALA A 126 -1.20 5.77 1.85
CA ALA A 126 -0.86 4.64 0.97
C ALA A 126 -0.73 3.33 1.76
N LEU A 127 -0.14 3.38 2.96
CA LEU A 127 -0.06 2.22 3.85
C LEU A 127 -1.45 1.71 4.21
N CYS A 128 -2.37 2.57 4.62
CA CYS A 128 -3.71 2.15 5.00
C CYS A 128 -4.50 1.54 3.83
N GLN A 129 -4.32 2.04 2.61
CA GLN A 129 -4.92 1.46 1.42
C GLN A 129 -4.42 0.05 1.18
N GLY A 130 -3.16 -0.16 1.34
CA GLY A 130 -2.49 -1.32 0.89
C GLY A 130 -1.63 -2.10 1.90
N LEU A 131 -1.90 -2.38 3.20
CA LEU A 131 -0.94 -3.05 4.12
C LEU A 131 -1.40 -4.41 4.64
N THR A 132 -0.51 -5.40 4.71
CA THR A 132 -0.60 -6.64 5.51
C THR A 132 0.72 -7.30 5.75
N PHE A 133 0.71 -8.12 6.48
CA PHE A 133 0.92 -9.24 7.36
C PHE A 133 2.09 -10.16 6.92
N CYS A 134 3.10 -10.26 7.74
CA CYS A 134 3.87 -11.48 7.92
C CYS A 134 4.36 -11.58 9.37
N ILE A 135 3.51 -12.04 10.29
CA ILE A 135 3.93 -12.32 11.68
C ILE A 135 4.91 -13.50 11.70
N SER A 136 4.70 -14.52 10.88
CA SER A 136 5.58 -15.69 10.84
C SER A 136 6.97 -15.43 10.23
N TYR A 137 7.11 -14.43 9.34
CA TYR A 137 8.38 -14.10 8.68
C TYR A 137 9.17 -12.98 9.38
N LEU A 138 8.53 -12.17 10.23
CA LEU A 138 9.17 -11.09 11.00
C LEU A 138 10.17 -11.59 12.05
N ILE A 139 10.07 -12.84 12.44
CA ILE A 139 11.03 -13.45 13.40
C ILE A 139 12.35 -13.81 12.72
N LEU A 140 12.38 -13.99 11.40
CA LEU A 140 13.54 -14.49 10.64
C LEU A 140 14.22 -13.49 9.71
N SER A 141 13.63 -12.36 9.36
CA SER A 141 14.28 -11.34 8.54
C SER A 141 14.15 -9.95 9.13
N ARG A 142 15.30 -9.32 9.40
CA ARG A 142 15.45 -7.94 9.92
C ARG A 142 15.05 -6.85 8.92
N ASN A 143 14.37 -7.17 7.82
CA ASN A 143 13.99 -6.20 6.81
C ASN A 143 12.55 -5.73 7.05
N PHE A 144 12.41 -4.50 7.48
CA PHE A 144 11.17 -3.73 7.48
C PHE A 144 10.69 -3.59 6.02
N ILE A 145 9.78 -4.45 5.59
CA ILE A 145 9.10 -4.28 4.32
C ILE A 145 7.76 -3.62 4.62
N ALA A 146 7.57 -2.42 4.07
CA ALA A 146 6.30 -1.72 4.10
C ALA A 146 5.19 -2.60 3.51
N LEU A 147 4.11 -2.75 4.22
CA LEU A 147 3.08 -3.75 3.96
C LEU A 147 1.73 -3.03 3.88
N ALA A 148 0.98 -3.31 2.87
CA ALA A 148 -0.32 -2.72 2.53
C ALA A 148 -1.52 -3.39 3.26
N LEU A 149 -2.35 -2.68 4.05
CA LEU A 149 -3.32 -3.26 5.01
C LEU A 149 -4.59 -3.87 4.38
N ASP A 150 -5.43 -3.05 3.77
CA ASP A 150 -6.75 -3.53 3.36
C ASP A 150 -6.69 -4.48 2.16
N LEU A 151 -5.89 -4.14 1.15
CA LEU A 151 -5.72 -4.98 -0.05
C LEU A 151 -5.13 -6.35 0.28
N ARG A 152 -4.25 -6.43 1.28
CA ARG A 152 -3.74 -7.74 1.72
C ARG A 152 -4.75 -8.52 2.52
N SER A 153 -5.49 -7.87 3.40
CA SER A 153 -6.57 -8.54 4.11
C SER A 153 -7.55 -9.16 3.11
N LEU A 154 -7.91 -8.42 2.06
CA LEU A 154 -8.70 -8.91 0.94
C LEU A 154 -8.00 -10.07 0.21
N GLN A 155 -6.71 -9.94 -0.11
CA GLN A 155 -5.92 -10.98 -0.77
C GLN A 155 -5.87 -12.26 0.07
N HIS A 156 -5.70 -12.15 1.38
CA HIS A 156 -5.69 -13.31 2.28
C HIS A 156 -7.04 -14.03 2.29
N GLU A 157 -8.15 -13.31 2.44
CA GLU A 157 -9.49 -13.89 2.36
C GLU A 157 -9.76 -14.51 0.98
N PHE A 158 -9.24 -13.90 -0.08
CA PHE A 158 -9.34 -14.47 -1.42
C PHE A 158 -8.56 -15.79 -1.54
N HIS A 159 -7.33 -15.85 -1.02
CA HIS A 159 -6.52 -17.08 -1.03
C HIS A 159 -7.22 -18.23 -0.28
N GLU A 160 -7.78 -17.96 0.91
CA GLU A 160 -8.54 -18.96 1.65
C GLU A 160 -9.77 -19.44 0.87
N GLY A 161 -10.51 -18.52 0.25
CA GLY A 161 -11.64 -18.83 -0.59
C GLY A 161 -11.27 -19.59 -1.86
N LEU A 162 -10.13 -19.27 -2.48
CA LEU A 162 -9.63 -19.98 -3.67
C LEU A 162 -9.25 -21.41 -3.35
N ILE A 163 -8.62 -21.69 -2.19
CA ILE A 163 -8.35 -23.06 -1.72
C ILE A 163 -9.65 -23.85 -1.63
N LYS A 164 -10.67 -23.26 -1.04
CA LYS A 164 -11.98 -23.92 -0.87
C LYS A 164 -12.62 -24.21 -2.23
N ILE A 165 -12.68 -23.22 -3.12
CA ILE A 165 -13.23 -23.37 -4.48
C ILE A 165 -12.47 -24.44 -5.25
N ALA A 166 -11.13 -24.38 -5.27
CA ALA A 166 -10.31 -25.35 -5.98
C ALA A 166 -10.50 -26.76 -5.44
N SER A 167 -10.61 -26.92 -4.11
CA SER A 167 -10.83 -28.22 -3.46
C SER A 167 -12.19 -28.82 -3.77
N GLU A 168 -13.26 -28.01 -3.75
CA GLU A 168 -14.61 -28.43 -4.08
C GLU A 168 -14.74 -28.81 -5.55
N GLU A 169 -14.26 -27.94 -6.47
CA GLU A 169 -14.33 -28.22 -7.91
C GLU A 169 -13.44 -29.38 -8.32
N PHE A 170 -12.30 -29.57 -7.65
CA PHE A 170 -11.45 -30.75 -7.86
C PHE A 170 -12.17 -32.02 -7.47
N SER A 171 -12.82 -32.05 -6.33
CA SER A 171 -13.61 -33.21 -5.89
C SER A 171 -14.79 -33.48 -6.80
N ASN A 172 -15.46 -32.44 -7.30
CA ASN A 172 -16.58 -32.55 -8.25
C ASN A 172 -16.11 -33.10 -9.63
N ALA A 173 -14.94 -32.69 -10.11
CA ALA A 173 -14.44 -33.05 -11.44
C ALA A 173 -13.74 -34.41 -11.44
N PHE A 174 -13.02 -34.76 -10.39
CA PHE A 174 -12.09 -35.89 -10.35
C PHE A 174 -12.35 -36.89 -9.21
N GLY A 175 -13.30 -36.63 -8.31
CA GLY A 175 -13.54 -37.46 -7.13
C GLY A 175 -13.98 -38.90 -7.46
N SER A 176 -14.59 -39.12 -8.64
CA SER A 176 -14.92 -40.48 -9.12
C SER A 176 -13.78 -41.19 -9.82
N THR A 177 -12.69 -40.48 -10.16
CA THR A 177 -11.56 -41.00 -10.94
C THR A 177 -10.29 -41.27 -10.12
N LEU A 178 -10.20 -40.67 -8.94
CA LEU A 178 -9.02 -40.69 -8.09
C LEU A 178 -9.31 -41.32 -6.73
N SER A 179 -8.33 -42.12 -6.24
CA SER A 179 -8.34 -42.54 -4.85
C SER A 179 -8.06 -41.37 -3.91
N GLU A 180 -8.47 -41.47 -2.65
CA GLU A 180 -8.26 -40.40 -1.66
C GLU A 180 -6.75 -40.10 -1.46
N ASN A 181 -5.91 -41.13 -1.48
CA ASN A 181 -4.46 -41.02 -1.33
C ASN A 181 -3.79 -40.28 -2.50
N ASP A 182 -4.25 -40.48 -3.73
CA ASP A 182 -3.70 -39.86 -4.93
C ASP A 182 -4.22 -38.43 -5.09
N SER A 183 -5.41 -38.13 -4.59
CA SER A 183 -6.05 -36.80 -4.71
C SER A 183 -5.38 -35.74 -3.87
N ILE A 184 -4.81 -36.07 -2.69
CA ILE A 184 -4.21 -35.12 -1.76
C ILE A 184 -3.00 -34.39 -2.37
N PRO A 185 -1.96 -35.08 -2.89
CA PRO A 185 -0.76 -34.43 -3.40
C PRO A 185 -1.04 -33.59 -4.66
N ILE A 186 -1.88 -34.09 -5.57
CA ILE A 186 -2.21 -33.32 -6.78
C ILE A 186 -3.06 -32.09 -6.46
N LYS A 187 -4.00 -32.20 -5.53
CA LYS A 187 -4.81 -31.07 -5.06
C LYS A 187 -3.92 -29.97 -4.45
N ALA A 188 -2.97 -30.34 -3.61
CA ALA A 188 -2.00 -29.41 -3.03
C ALA A 188 -1.15 -28.73 -4.10
N LYS A 189 -0.67 -29.47 -5.11
CA LYS A 189 0.10 -28.91 -6.23
C LYS A 189 -0.72 -27.95 -7.08
N VAL A 190 -1.98 -28.30 -7.38
CA VAL A 190 -2.90 -27.41 -8.11
C VAL A 190 -3.13 -26.12 -7.34
N VAL A 191 -3.42 -26.19 -6.04
CA VAL A 191 -3.64 -25.00 -5.19
C VAL A 191 -2.39 -24.12 -5.14
N SER A 192 -1.17 -24.69 -5.00
CA SER A 192 0.08 -23.91 -5.01
C SER A 192 0.23 -23.12 -6.30
N VAL A 193 0.03 -23.76 -7.45
CA VAL A 193 0.17 -23.11 -8.76
C VAL A 193 -0.90 -22.03 -8.99
N LEU A 194 -2.13 -22.25 -8.51
CA LEU A 194 -3.18 -21.22 -8.55
C LEU A 194 -2.79 -19.97 -7.76
N HIS A 195 -2.24 -20.13 -6.54
CA HIS A 195 -1.79 -19.02 -5.70
C HIS A 195 -0.61 -18.27 -6.31
N GLU A 196 0.43 -19.01 -6.75
CA GLU A 196 1.59 -18.40 -7.39
C GLU A 196 1.21 -17.60 -8.63
N THR A 197 0.31 -18.15 -9.45
CA THR A 197 -0.17 -17.47 -10.66
C THR A 197 -1.02 -16.25 -10.29
N PHE A 198 -1.85 -16.33 -9.25
CA PHE A 198 -2.63 -15.18 -8.78
C PHE A 198 -1.71 -14.03 -8.35
N ASP A 199 -0.67 -14.30 -7.56
CA ASP A 199 0.26 -13.26 -7.13
C ASP A 199 1.08 -12.69 -8.30
N ALA A 200 1.48 -13.53 -9.25
CA ALA A 200 2.24 -13.11 -10.44
C ALA A 200 1.40 -12.31 -11.47
N THR A 201 0.08 -12.36 -11.39
CA THR A 201 -0.82 -11.70 -12.34
C THR A 201 -1.55 -10.48 -11.77
N SER A 202 -0.97 -9.85 -10.75
CA SER A 202 -1.57 -8.70 -10.05
C SER A 202 -1.81 -7.46 -10.95
N THR A 203 -1.18 -7.40 -12.10
CA THR A 203 -1.33 -6.32 -13.09
C THR A 203 -2.50 -6.50 -14.06
N MET A 204 -3.19 -7.63 -14.00
CA MET A 204 -4.29 -7.98 -14.90
C MET A 204 -5.65 -7.66 -14.28
N ASP A 205 -6.63 -7.33 -15.11
CA ASP A 205 -8.02 -7.16 -14.68
C ASP A 205 -8.64 -8.49 -14.23
N ALA A 206 -9.62 -8.42 -13.35
CA ALA A 206 -10.15 -9.57 -12.64
C ALA A 206 -10.58 -10.72 -13.56
N ALA A 207 -11.29 -10.41 -14.64
CA ALA A 207 -11.81 -11.44 -15.56
C ALA A 207 -10.68 -12.22 -16.25
N GLU A 208 -9.71 -11.51 -16.81
CA GLU A 208 -8.56 -12.11 -17.49
C GLU A 208 -7.65 -12.83 -16.48
N ARG A 209 -7.42 -12.21 -15.33
CA ARG A 209 -6.62 -12.75 -14.24
C ARG A 209 -7.15 -14.12 -13.78
N MET A 210 -8.46 -14.24 -13.53
CA MET A 210 -9.04 -15.50 -13.07
C MET A 210 -9.01 -16.59 -14.15
N GLN A 211 -9.15 -16.24 -15.41
CA GLN A 211 -8.96 -17.20 -16.51
C GLN A 211 -7.51 -17.72 -16.55
N LYS A 212 -6.52 -16.83 -16.42
CA LYS A 212 -5.11 -17.21 -16.42
C LYS A 212 -4.74 -18.03 -15.19
N VAL A 213 -5.24 -17.64 -14.00
CA VAL A 213 -5.07 -18.41 -12.77
C VAL A 213 -5.64 -19.83 -12.93
N ALA A 214 -6.87 -19.97 -13.37
CA ALA A 214 -7.46 -21.31 -13.60
C ALA A 214 -6.72 -22.11 -14.67
N ALA A 215 -6.23 -21.45 -15.73
CA ALA A 215 -5.46 -22.10 -16.79
C ALA A 215 -4.14 -22.70 -16.30
N SER A 216 -3.51 -22.13 -15.27
CA SER A 216 -2.24 -22.63 -14.72
C SER A 216 -2.36 -24.04 -14.11
N SER A 217 -3.56 -24.44 -13.69
CA SER A 217 -3.82 -25.79 -13.19
C SER A 217 -3.70 -26.90 -14.25
N THR A 218 -3.68 -26.53 -15.54
CA THR A 218 -3.68 -27.50 -16.65
C THR A 218 -2.43 -28.37 -16.65
N ILE A 219 -1.24 -27.76 -16.50
CA ILE A 219 0.04 -28.48 -16.54
C ILE A 219 0.13 -29.52 -15.42
N PRO A 220 -0.04 -29.17 -14.13
CA PRO A 220 0.05 -30.16 -13.07
C PRO A 220 -1.02 -31.26 -13.18
N LEU A 221 -2.21 -30.96 -13.73
CA LEU A 221 -3.24 -31.99 -13.95
C LEU A 221 -2.86 -32.93 -15.10
N LEU A 222 -2.37 -32.40 -16.24
CA LEU A 222 -1.89 -33.21 -17.36
C LEU A 222 -0.75 -34.08 -16.95
N ASP A 223 0.29 -33.55 -16.30
CA ASP A 223 1.45 -34.28 -15.83
C ASP A 223 1.07 -35.46 -14.92
N PHE A 224 0.07 -35.24 -14.06
CA PHE A 224 -0.42 -36.29 -13.18
C PHE A 224 -1.16 -37.40 -13.94
N PHE A 225 -2.13 -37.03 -14.80
CA PHE A 225 -2.97 -38.02 -15.50
C PHE A 225 -2.23 -38.76 -16.61
N THR A 226 -1.19 -38.14 -17.21
CA THR A 226 -0.34 -38.83 -18.21
C THR A 226 0.90 -39.48 -17.61
N GLY A 227 1.16 -39.25 -16.33
CA GLY A 227 2.31 -39.78 -15.62
C GLY A 227 2.12 -41.22 -15.11
N PRO A 228 3.21 -41.87 -14.69
CA PRO A 228 3.18 -43.27 -14.19
C PRO A 228 2.41 -43.44 -12.87
N SER A 229 2.11 -42.36 -12.19
CA SER A 229 1.36 -42.33 -10.91
C SER A 229 -0.15 -42.58 -11.09
N PHE A 230 -0.68 -42.46 -12.30
CA PHE A 230 -2.09 -42.69 -12.57
C PHE A 230 -2.37 -44.14 -12.96
N SER A 231 -3.03 -44.88 -12.08
CA SER A 231 -3.15 -46.35 -12.18
C SER A 231 -4.30 -46.86 -13.05
N ASN A 232 -5.21 -45.97 -13.54
CA ASN A 232 -6.44 -46.34 -14.23
C ASN A 232 -6.54 -45.82 -15.66
N PRO A 233 -5.97 -46.48 -16.67
CA PRO A 233 -6.00 -46.03 -18.07
C PRO A 233 -7.42 -45.89 -18.65
N SER A 234 -8.39 -46.67 -18.17
CA SER A 234 -9.80 -46.57 -18.60
C SER A 234 -10.50 -45.25 -18.22
N LEU A 235 -10.04 -44.58 -17.16
CA LEU A 235 -10.57 -43.30 -16.70
C LEU A 235 -9.81 -42.08 -17.23
N LEU A 236 -8.71 -42.31 -17.95
CA LEU A 236 -7.87 -41.23 -18.48
C LEU A 236 -8.63 -40.27 -19.39
N SER A 237 -9.39 -40.83 -20.34
CA SER A 237 -10.19 -40.02 -21.27
C SER A 237 -11.19 -39.11 -20.53
N PHE A 238 -11.88 -39.61 -19.52
CA PHE A 238 -12.80 -38.87 -18.71
C PHE A 238 -12.10 -37.78 -17.88
N ALA A 239 -10.96 -38.14 -17.27
CA ALA A 239 -10.15 -37.18 -16.50
C ALA A 239 -9.68 -36.00 -17.38
N LEU A 240 -9.13 -36.29 -18.56
CA LEU A 240 -8.65 -35.27 -19.50
C LEU A 240 -9.79 -34.37 -20.02
N THR A 241 -10.96 -34.94 -20.31
CA THR A 241 -12.13 -34.15 -20.77
C THR A 241 -12.75 -33.30 -19.63
N SER A 242 -12.48 -33.64 -18.38
CA SER A 242 -12.97 -32.87 -17.22
C SER A 242 -12.10 -31.62 -16.90
N ILE A 243 -10.86 -31.55 -17.39
CA ILE A 243 -9.94 -30.43 -17.12
C ILE A 243 -10.52 -29.07 -17.59
N PRO A 244 -11.03 -28.90 -18.83
CA PRO A 244 -11.62 -27.63 -19.27
C PRO A 244 -12.82 -27.21 -18.42
N THR A 245 -13.66 -28.14 -18.01
CA THR A 245 -14.82 -27.87 -17.15
C THR A 245 -14.38 -27.42 -15.76
N PHE A 246 -13.41 -28.11 -15.17
CA PHE A 246 -12.79 -27.71 -13.90
C PHE A 246 -12.26 -26.26 -13.97
N ARG A 247 -11.43 -25.96 -15.00
CA ARG A 247 -10.88 -24.61 -15.20
C ARG A 247 -11.95 -23.53 -15.32
N SER A 248 -12.98 -23.77 -16.14
CA SER A 248 -14.07 -22.83 -16.34
C SER A 248 -14.82 -22.54 -15.03
N ARG A 249 -15.12 -23.58 -14.23
CA ARG A 249 -15.79 -23.42 -12.94
C ARG A 249 -14.92 -22.70 -11.92
N VAL A 250 -13.64 -23.07 -11.81
CA VAL A 250 -12.70 -22.38 -10.91
C VAL A 250 -12.58 -20.90 -11.31
N ALA A 251 -12.40 -20.59 -12.60
CA ALA A 251 -12.31 -19.22 -13.09
C ALA A 251 -13.56 -18.39 -12.73
N SER A 252 -14.74 -18.91 -13.02
CA SER A 252 -16.01 -18.21 -12.75
C SER A 252 -16.23 -17.99 -11.26
N ARG A 253 -16.07 -19.04 -10.44
CA ARG A 253 -16.27 -18.95 -8.98
C ARG A 253 -15.24 -18.03 -8.32
N ALA A 254 -13.97 -18.10 -8.75
CA ALA A 254 -12.91 -17.22 -8.26
C ALA A 254 -13.16 -15.75 -8.64
N TYR A 255 -13.65 -15.48 -9.85
CA TYR A 255 -14.06 -14.15 -10.26
C TYR A 255 -15.15 -13.57 -9.37
N PHE A 256 -16.24 -14.33 -9.14
CA PHE A 256 -17.32 -13.89 -8.25
C PHE A 256 -16.86 -13.70 -6.80
N LEU A 257 -15.95 -14.54 -6.31
CA LEU A 257 -15.37 -14.37 -4.98
C LEU A 257 -14.58 -13.05 -4.89
N LEU A 258 -13.73 -12.77 -5.86
CA LEU A 258 -12.91 -11.54 -5.89
C LEU A 258 -13.79 -10.29 -5.98
N ASP A 259 -14.80 -10.31 -6.86
CA ASP A 259 -15.73 -9.20 -7.04
C ASP A 259 -16.55 -8.93 -5.76
N ASN A 260 -17.05 -9.97 -5.12
CA ASN A 260 -17.80 -9.84 -3.86
C ASN A 260 -16.89 -9.30 -2.73
N LEU A 261 -15.67 -9.82 -2.59
CA LEU A 261 -14.71 -9.33 -1.59
C LEU A 261 -14.39 -7.84 -1.82
N ARG A 262 -14.08 -7.44 -3.05
CA ARG A 262 -13.84 -6.04 -3.39
C ARG A 262 -15.01 -5.15 -2.99
N ARG A 263 -16.22 -5.57 -3.34
CA ARG A 263 -17.45 -4.84 -3.00
C ARG A 263 -17.68 -4.74 -1.50
N ASP A 264 -17.48 -5.82 -0.76
CA ASP A 264 -17.61 -5.85 0.71
C ASP A 264 -16.63 -4.92 1.40
N TYR A 265 -15.35 -4.88 0.93
CA TYR A 265 -14.33 -4.00 1.48
C TYR A 265 -14.62 -2.52 1.17
N LEU A 266 -15.00 -2.21 -0.06
CA LEU A 266 -15.26 -0.83 -0.51
C LEU A 266 -16.55 -0.26 0.09
N SER A 267 -17.60 -1.08 0.23
CA SER A 267 -18.87 -0.66 0.86
C SER A 267 -18.81 -0.56 2.38
N GLY A 268 -17.76 -1.09 3.00
CA GLY A 268 -17.60 -1.10 4.45
C GLY A 268 -18.38 -2.22 5.17
N VAL A 269 -18.95 -3.21 4.46
CA VAL A 269 -19.58 -4.39 5.04
C VAL A 269 -18.63 -5.18 5.94
N ARG A 270 -17.33 -5.17 5.62
CA ARG A 270 -16.27 -5.77 6.44
C ARG A 270 -15.89 -4.92 7.66
N GLY A 271 -16.60 -3.83 7.93
CA GLY A 271 -16.30 -2.85 8.97
C GLY A 271 -15.39 -1.73 8.47
N ALA A 272 -15.33 -0.64 9.24
CA ALA A 272 -14.53 0.54 8.87
C ALA A 272 -13.00 0.30 8.92
N ALA A 273 -12.55 -0.70 9.69
CA ALA A 273 -11.14 -1.05 9.85
C ALA A 273 -10.92 -2.57 9.70
N PRO A 274 -11.10 -3.13 8.49
CA PRO A 274 -11.13 -4.57 8.27
C PRO A 274 -9.81 -5.27 8.59
N ALA A 275 -8.67 -4.59 8.46
CA ALA A 275 -7.36 -5.15 8.73
C ALA A 275 -6.96 -5.15 10.23
N SER A 276 -7.73 -4.52 11.13
CA SER A 276 -7.39 -4.41 12.56
C SER A 276 -7.08 -5.75 13.23
N ARG A 277 -7.81 -6.81 12.84
CA ARG A 277 -7.62 -8.17 13.39
C ARG A 277 -6.26 -8.79 13.08
N HIS A 278 -5.60 -8.30 12.03
CA HIS A 278 -4.29 -8.79 11.58
C HIS A 278 -3.13 -7.93 12.11
N LEU A 279 -3.42 -6.85 12.84
CA LEU A 279 -2.44 -5.90 13.32
C LEU A 279 -2.17 -6.06 14.82
N ASN A 280 -0.92 -5.75 15.20
CA ASN A 280 -0.50 -5.73 16.59
C ASN A 280 -0.05 -4.31 16.96
N ARG A 281 1.23 -4.00 16.92
CA ARG A 281 1.77 -2.69 17.35
C ARG A 281 1.36 -1.52 16.46
N THR A 282 1.11 -1.75 15.19
CA THR A 282 0.68 -0.72 14.22
C THR A 282 -0.83 -0.50 14.20
N ARG A 283 -1.59 -1.32 14.93
CA ARG A 283 -3.05 -1.25 15.01
C ARG A 283 -3.57 0.13 15.41
N PRO A 284 -3.04 0.80 16.46
CA PRO A 284 -3.56 2.12 16.85
C PRO A 284 -3.45 3.17 15.75
N VAL A 285 -2.36 3.16 14.96
CA VAL A 285 -2.15 4.11 13.87
C VAL A 285 -3.14 3.84 12.73
N TYR A 286 -3.36 2.58 12.39
CA TYR A 286 -4.32 2.20 11.37
C TYR A 286 -5.77 2.55 11.79
N GLU A 287 -6.16 2.18 13.01
CA GLU A 287 -7.48 2.47 13.56
C GLU A 287 -7.72 3.98 13.69
N PHE A 288 -6.70 4.75 14.01
CA PHE A 288 -6.79 6.21 13.99
C PHE A 288 -7.20 6.72 12.60
N VAL A 289 -6.54 6.27 11.52
CA VAL A 289 -6.89 6.69 10.16
C VAL A 289 -8.28 6.20 9.75
N ARG A 290 -8.63 4.95 10.07
CA ARG A 290 -9.87 4.32 9.62
C ARG A 290 -11.09 4.65 10.47
N LEU A 291 -10.94 4.67 11.80
CA LEU A 291 -12.05 4.87 12.75
C LEU A 291 -12.18 6.32 13.21
N THR A 292 -11.05 6.97 13.55
CA THR A 292 -11.10 8.34 14.08
C THR A 292 -11.24 9.36 12.98
N LEU A 293 -10.47 9.25 11.89
CA LEU A 293 -10.57 10.14 10.73
C LEU A 293 -11.65 9.72 9.73
N GLY A 294 -12.15 8.51 9.80
CA GLY A 294 -13.20 8.00 8.91
C GLY A 294 -12.74 7.78 7.46
N ILE A 295 -11.44 7.77 7.21
CA ILE A 295 -10.89 7.58 5.86
C ILE A 295 -11.10 6.13 5.44
N ARG A 296 -11.86 5.91 4.35
CA ARG A 296 -12.20 4.58 3.82
C ARG A 296 -11.21 4.11 2.75
N MET A 297 -11.30 2.83 2.41
CA MET A 297 -10.66 2.28 1.21
C MET A 297 -11.27 2.92 -0.04
N HIS A 298 -10.46 3.26 -1.01
CA HIS A 298 -10.87 3.85 -2.29
C HIS A 298 -10.73 2.86 -3.44
N GLY A 299 -11.68 2.89 -4.37
CA GLY A 299 -11.69 2.13 -5.60
C GLY A 299 -12.26 2.96 -6.77
N SER A 300 -12.41 2.35 -7.94
CA SER A 300 -12.87 3.03 -9.16
C SER A 300 -14.28 3.63 -9.04
N GLU A 301 -15.14 3.13 -8.16
CA GLU A 301 -16.47 3.69 -7.90
C GLU A 301 -16.43 5.12 -7.37
N ASN A 302 -15.33 5.52 -6.76
CA ASN A 302 -15.13 6.90 -6.30
C ASN A 302 -14.92 7.88 -7.46
N TYR A 303 -14.46 7.40 -8.63
CA TYR A 303 -14.20 8.26 -9.79
C TYR A 303 -15.46 8.57 -10.61
N HIS A 304 -16.48 7.75 -10.58
CA HIS A 304 -17.72 7.98 -11.32
C HIS A 304 -18.47 9.23 -10.86
N ARG A 305 -18.22 9.67 -9.63
CA ARG A 305 -18.81 10.87 -9.07
C ARG A 305 -18.24 12.15 -9.68
N PHE A 306 -17.00 12.10 -10.21
CA PHE A 306 -16.31 13.27 -10.80
C PHE A 306 -16.75 13.61 -12.22
N VAL A 307 -17.54 12.78 -12.88
CA VAL A 307 -18.02 13.01 -14.25
C VAL A 307 -18.85 14.31 -14.35
N ASN A 308 -19.56 14.67 -13.29
CA ASN A 308 -20.38 15.89 -13.22
C ASN A 308 -19.74 17.00 -12.34
N GLY A 309 -18.44 16.91 -12.07
CA GLY A 309 -17.71 17.77 -11.15
C GLY A 309 -17.63 17.22 -9.73
N LEU A 310 -16.82 17.87 -8.87
CA LEU A 310 -16.69 17.52 -7.45
C LEU A 310 -17.97 17.91 -6.71
N GLY A 311 -18.71 16.93 -6.19
CA GLY A 311 -19.81 17.14 -5.25
C GLY A 311 -19.29 17.46 -3.84
N VAL A 312 -20.18 17.92 -2.97
CA VAL A 312 -19.85 18.28 -1.56
C VAL A 312 -19.37 17.05 -0.77
N ASP A 313 -19.83 15.85 -1.14
CA ASP A 313 -19.52 14.58 -0.46
C ASP A 313 -18.38 13.80 -1.12
N ASP A 314 -17.79 14.32 -2.19
CA ASP A 314 -16.72 13.65 -2.91
C ASP A 314 -15.37 13.93 -2.25
N VAL A 315 -14.73 12.89 -1.72
CA VAL A 315 -13.44 12.99 -1.04
C VAL A 315 -12.33 12.53 -1.98
N THR A 316 -11.39 13.42 -2.27
CA THR A 316 -10.20 13.10 -3.07
C THR A 316 -9.10 12.48 -2.22
N VAL A 317 -8.15 11.79 -2.87
CA VAL A 317 -6.92 11.30 -2.21
C VAL A 317 -6.18 12.45 -1.51
N GLY A 318 -6.08 13.62 -2.17
CA GLY A 318 -5.45 14.81 -1.60
C GLY A 318 -6.14 15.31 -0.34
N GLN A 319 -7.48 15.35 -0.32
CA GLN A 319 -8.24 15.72 0.89
C GLN A 319 -7.99 14.74 2.04
N ASN A 320 -7.95 13.45 1.79
CA ASN A 320 -7.63 12.45 2.80
C ASN A 320 -6.22 12.62 3.36
N VAL A 321 -5.24 12.91 2.50
CA VAL A 321 -3.87 13.21 2.91
C VAL A 321 -3.82 14.48 3.75
N SER A 322 -4.54 15.54 3.34
CA SER A 322 -4.65 16.79 4.10
C SER A 322 -5.29 16.58 5.47
N LEU A 323 -6.34 15.77 5.55
CA LEU A 323 -7.00 15.45 6.82
C LEU A 323 -6.03 14.73 7.80
N ILE A 324 -5.25 13.76 7.31
CA ILE A 324 -4.22 13.10 8.13
C ILE A 324 -3.17 14.13 8.57
N HIS A 325 -2.77 15.03 7.68
CA HIS A 325 -1.77 16.06 7.96
C HIS A 325 -2.22 17.05 9.01
N GLU A 326 -3.44 17.58 8.91
CA GLU A 326 -4.00 18.58 9.82
C GLU A 326 -4.18 18.05 11.26
N VAL A 327 -4.77 16.86 11.40
CA VAL A 327 -5.03 16.28 12.73
C VAL A 327 -3.76 15.82 13.42
N ARG A 328 -2.70 15.50 12.68
CA ARG A 328 -1.38 15.21 13.22
C ARG A 328 -0.85 16.34 14.10
N PHE A 329 -1.08 17.59 13.77
CA PHE A 329 -0.62 18.74 14.53
C PHE A 329 -1.17 18.71 15.98
N VAL A 330 -2.42 18.26 16.12
CA VAL A 330 -3.08 18.09 17.42
C VAL A 330 -2.45 16.93 18.21
N LEU A 331 -2.16 15.80 17.55
CA LEU A 331 -1.57 14.63 18.19
C LEU A 331 -0.11 14.87 18.61
N PHE A 332 0.69 15.55 17.79
CA PHE A 332 2.09 15.85 18.15
C PHE A 332 2.19 16.76 19.37
N ILE A 333 1.29 17.74 19.50
CA ILE A 333 1.17 18.58 20.70
C ILE A 333 0.75 17.74 21.90
N THR A 334 -0.19 16.80 21.74
CA THR A 334 -0.66 15.95 22.84
C THR A 334 0.42 14.95 23.27
N PHE A 335 1.17 14.36 22.32
CA PHE A 335 2.30 13.49 22.65
C PHE A 335 3.48 14.24 23.29
N ALA A 336 3.80 15.45 22.79
CA ALA A 336 4.86 16.28 23.36
C ALA A 336 4.53 16.82 24.77
N ILE A 337 3.25 16.81 25.16
CA ILE A 337 2.81 17.22 26.51
C ILE A 337 2.74 16.00 27.47
N LEU A 338 2.60 14.77 26.92
CA LEU A 338 2.42 13.54 27.72
C LEU A 338 3.71 12.72 27.91
N PHE A 339 4.81 13.07 27.20
CA PHE A 339 6.14 12.49 27.33
C PHE A 339 7.22 13.59 27.40
#